data_2ad77e5f6d33dc49a35f2c814d5dfeb2
#
_entry.id   2ad77e5f6d33dc49a35f2c814d5dfeb2
#
_cell.length_a   1.000
_cell.length_b   1.000
_cell.length_c   1.000
_cell.angle_alpha   90.00
_cell.angle_beta   90.00
_cell.angle_gamma   90.00
#
_symmetry.space_group_name_H-M   'P 1'
#
loop_
_entity.id
_entity.type
_entity.pdbx_description
1 polymer ?
#
loop_
_entity_poly.entity_id
_entity_poly.type
_entity_poly.pdbx_seq_one_letter_code
_entity_poly.pdbx_strand_id
1 'polypeptide(L)' 'PFAAMINLIGEEGYNGKPVYQGLEEVLSQSGVFVHIYGKAQTRPYRKMGHVTVVADSLADLQQKVSFVKNHLKVIA' A
#
# COMPACT_ATOMS: atom_id res chain seq x y z
N PRO A 1 -14.91 10.04 11.84
CA PRO A 1 -14.04 9.10 11.15
C PRO A 1 -12.57 9.45 11.32
N PHE A 2 -11.74 8.44 11.20
CA PHE A 2 -10.30 8.56 11.27
C PHE A 2 -9.70 8.20 9.92
N ALA A 3 -8.59 8.81 9.55
CA ALA A 3 -7.93 8.54 8.27
C ALA A 3 -6.42 8.52 8.43
N ALA A 4 -5.77 7.74 7.57
CA ALA A 4 -4.31 7.69 7.47
C ALA A 4 -3.92 7.51 6.01
N MET A 5 -2.71 7.94 5.69
CA MET A 5 -2.13 7.72 4.36
C MET A 5 -0.80 7.00 4.52
N ILE A 6 -0.59 5.99 3.69
CA ILE A 6 0.63 5.19 3.67
C ILE A 6 1.29 5.39 2.31
N ASN A 7 2.55 5.77 2.29
CA ASN A 7 3.31 5.81 1.04
C ASN A 7 3.65 4.39 0.61
N LEU A 8 3.43 4.09 -0.67
CA LEU A 8 3.76 2.80 -1.25
C LEU A 8 5.09 2.96 -1.99
N ILE A 9 6.14 2.36 -1.42
CA ILE A 9 7.50 2.51 -1.94
C ILE A 9 8.08 1.17 -2.37
N GLY A 10 9.02 1.21 -3.31
CA GLY A 10 9.69 0.01 -3.78
C GLY A 10 10.48 -0.67 -2.66
N GLU A 11 10.38 -1.99 -2.59
CA GLU A 11 11.09 -2.79 -1.59
C GLU A 11 12.57 -2.91 -1.94
N GLU A 12 13.41 -3.06 -0.92
CA GLU A 12 14.83 -3.31 -1.10
C GLU A 12 15.05 -4.60 -1.89
N GLY A 13 16.05 -4.59 -2.73
CA GLY A 13 16.44 -5.77 -3.50
C GLY A 13 15.68 -5.97 -4.79
N TYR A 14 14.73 -5.08 -5.12
CA TYR A 14 13.92 -5.24 -6.33
C TYR A 14 14.08 -4.05 -7.27
N ASN A 15 14.42 -4.36 -8.52
CA ASN A 15 14.52 -3.38 -9.61
C ASN A 15 13.82 -3.97 -10.84
N GLY A 16 13.09 -3.13 -11.57
CA GLY A 16 12.46 -3.54 -12.80
C GLY A 16 10.96 -3.31 -12.83
N LYS A 17 10.24 -4.12 -13.61
CA LYS A 17 8.81 -3.97 -13.78
C LYS A 17 8.10 -4.24 -12.45
N PRO A 18 7.30 -3.30 -11.94
CA PRO A 18 6.70 -3.45 -10.61
C PRO A 18 5.64 -4.55 -10.57
N VAL A 19 5.66 -5.29 -9.46
CA VAL A 19 4.62 -6.25 -9.10
C VAL A 19 4.07 -5.82 -7.75
N TYR A 20 2.76 -5.64 -7.67
CA TYR A 20 2.09 -5.19 -6.44
C TYR A 20 1.58 -6.41 -5.70
N GLN A 21 2.46 -7.01 -4.91
CA GLN A 21 2.16 -8.21 -4.14
C GLN A 21 1.14 -7.88 -3.05
N GLY A 22 0.11 -8.71 -2.90
CA GLY A 22 -0.92 -8.53 -1.87
C GLY A 22 -2.00 -7.52 -2.22
N LEU A 23 -2.01 -7.00 -3.45
CA LEU A 23 -2.95 -5.95 -3.85
C LEU A 23 -4.41 -6.41 -3.71
N GLU A 24 -4.73 -7.64 -4.14
CA GLU A 24 -6.10 -8.15 -4.06
C GLU A 24 -6.61 -8.23 -2.63
N GLU A 25 -5.77 -8.71 -1.72
CA GLU A 25 -6.11 -8.83 -0.30
C GLU A 25 -6.38 -7.45 0.30
N VAL A 26 -5.56 -6.47 -0.03
CA VAL A 26 -5.70 -5.11 0.47
C VAL A 26 -6.96 -4.45 -0.09
N LEU A 27 -7.24 -4.63 -1.38
CA LEU A 27 -8.42 -4.06 -2.02
C LEU A 27 -9.72 -4.66 -1.49
N SER A 28 -9.69 -5.84 -0.88
CA SER A 28 -10.87 -6.46 -0.28
C SER A 28 -11.27 -5.82 1.05
N GLN A 29 -10.41 -5.00 1.64
CA GLN A 29 -10.70 -4.33 2.91
C GLN A 29 -11.55 -3.09 2.69
N SER A 30 -12.61 -2.93 3.49
CA SER A 30 -13.42 -1.72 3.42
C SER A 30 -12.62 -0.52 3.92
N GLY A 31 -12.87 0.65 3.31
CA GLY A 31 -12.19 1.89 3.71
C GLY A 31 -10.72 1.97 3.30
N VAL A 32 -10.27 1.10 2.39
CA VAL A 32 -8.90 1.11 1.89
C VAL A 32 -8.92 1.48 0.42
N PHE A 33 -8.19 2.52 0.05
CA PHE A 33 -8.16 3.05 -1.31
C PHE A 33 -6.70 3.12 -1.79
N VAL A 34 -6.39 2.40 -2.85
CA VAL A 34 -5.03 2.31 -3.38
C VAL A 34 -4.89 3.17 -4.63
N HIS A 35 -3.88 4.04 -4.64
CA HIS A 35 -3.52 4.84 -5.81
C HIS A 35 -2.13 4.42 -6.28
N ILE A 36 -2.05 3.89 -7.49
CA ILE A 36 -0.81 3.48 -8.12
C ILE A 36 -0.45 4.52 -9.16
N TYR A 37 0.79 5.02 -9.13
CA TYR A 37 1.22 6.11 -10.01
C TYR A 37 1.49 5.67 -11.44
N GLY A 38 1.54 4.37 -11.70
CA GLY A 38 1.72 3.84 -13.06
C GLY A 38 3.14 3.95 -13.58
N LYS A 39 4.13 4.03 -12.70
CA LYS A 39 5.53 4.06 -13.11
C LYS A 39 5.92 2.73 -13.74
N ALA A 40 6.69 2.80 -14.84
CA ALA A 40 7.08 1.62 -15.60
C ALA A 40 8.08 0.72 -14.84
N GLN A 41 8.84 1.31 -13.92
CA GLN A 41 9.88 0.59 -13.18
C GLN A 41 9.86 0.94 -11.71
N THR A 42 10.16 -0.05 -10.87
CA THR A 42 10.39 0.15 -9.45
C THR A 42 11.87 0.01 -9.13
N ARG A 43 12.26 0.54 -8.00
CA ARG A 43 13.57 0.39 -7.39
C ARG A 43 13.41 0.65 -5.88
N PRO A 44 14.41 0.30 -5.07
CA PRO A 44 14.31 0.53 -3.63
C PRO A 44 13.96 1.98 -3.28
N TYR A 45 12.97 2.13 -2.41
CA TYR A 45 12.49 3.41 -1.86
C TYR A 45 11.82 4.36 -2.85
N ARG A 46 11.63 3.97 -4.10
CA ARG A 46 10.92 4.80 -5.07
C ARG A 46 9.46 4.88 -4.68
N LYS A 47 8.87 6.09 -4.71
CA LYS A 47 7.45 6.27 -4.48
C LYS A 47 6.65 5.74 -5.66
N MET A 48 5.90 4.68 -5.43
CA MET A 48 5.14 3.97 -6.46
C MET A 48 3.65 4.23 -6.36
N GLY A 49 3.19 4.76 -5.24
CA GLY A 49 1.80 5.07 -5.01
C GLY A 49 1.55 5.48 -3.58
N HIS A 50 0.29 5.48 -3.19
CA HIS A 50 -0.10 5.66 -1.80
C HIS A 50 -1.41 4.95 -1.52
N VAL A 51 -1.66 4.67 -0.24
CA VAL A 51 -2.89 4.03 0.23
C VAL A 51 -3.53 4.95 1.24
N THR A 52 -4.81 5.27 1.02
CA THR A 52 -5.62 6.00 1.98
C THR A 52 -6.49 5.01 2.74
N VAL A 53 -6.50 5.12 4.06
CA VAL A 53 -7.27 4.23 4.93
C VAL A 53 -8.20 5.09 5.76
N VAL A 54 -9.49 4.73 5.81
CA VAL A 54 -10.48 5.39 6.66
C VAL A 54 -11.16 4.37 7.54
N ALA A 55 -11.49 4.76 8.77
CA ALA A 55 -12.16 3.89 9.74
C ALA A 55 -12.97 4.72 10.73
N ASP A 56 -13.92 4.05 11.40
CA ASP A 56 -14.81 4.70 12.36
C ASP A 56 -14.21 4.78 13.76
N SER A 57 -13.16 4.00 14.04
CA SER A 57 -12.45 4.04 15.31
C SER A 57 -10.94 4.02 15.08
N LEU A 58 -10.20 4.53 16.07
CA LEU A 58 -8.74 4.51 16.01
C LEU A 58 -8.19 3.09 15.99
N ALA A 59 -8.78 2.20 16.78
CA ALA A 59 -8.35 0.80 16.83
C ALA A 59 -8.54 0.12 15.47
N ASP A 60 -9.66 0.36 14.81
CA ASP A 60 -9.92 -0.19 13.49
C ASP A 60 -8.98 0.39 12.44
N LEU A 61 -8.70 1.70 12.52
CA LEU A 61 -7.72 2.34 11.64
C LEU A 61 -6.35 1.68 11.78
N GLN A 62 -5.89 1.47 13.00
CA GLN A 62 -4.58 0.86 13.28
C GLN A 62 -4.50 -0.57 12.72
N GLN A 63 -5.58 -1.35 12.85
CA GLN A 63 -5.64 -2.69 12.30
C GLN A 63 -5.53 -2.68 10.78
N LYS A 64 -6.26 -1.78 10.13
CA LYS A 64 -6.24 -1.66 8.67
C LYS A 64 -4.88 -1.20 8.15
N VAL A 65 -4.27 -0.24 8.83
CA VAL A 65 -2.92 0.24 8.47
C VAL A 65 -1.91 -0.89 8.57
N SER A 66 -1.94 -1.66 9.66
CA SER A 66 -1.06 -2.81 9.83
C SER A 66 -1.28 -3.87 8.75
N PHE A 67 -2.54 -4.14 8.42
CA PHE A 67 -2.88 -5.10 7.37
C PHE A 67 -2.27 -4.68 6.04
N VAL A 68 -2.43 -3.41 5.66
CA VAL A 68 -1.87 -2.88 4.41
C VAL A 68 -0.35 -3.01 4.40
N LYS A 69 0.30 -2.58 5.48
CA LYS A 69 1.77 -2.62 5.57
C LYS A 69 2.32 -4.04 5.51
N ASN A 70 1.59 -5.01 6.06
CA ASN A 70 2.04 -6.39 6.09
C ASN A 70 1.77 -7.15 4.78
N HIS A 71 0.81 -6.71 3.99
CA HIS A 71 0.39 -7.45 2.79
C HIS A 71 0.80 -6.80 1.48
N LEU A 72 0.76 -5.48 1.38
CA LEU A 72 1.03 -4.80 0.13
C LEU A 72 2.52 -4.44 0.02
N LYS A 73 3.19 -5.06 -0.96
CA LYS A 73 4.62 -4.84 -1.21
C LYS A 73 4.83 -4.61 -2.70
N VAL A 74 5.69 -3.64 -3.02
CA VAL A 74 6.10 -3.39 -4.41
C VAL A 74 7.42 -4.13 -4.65
N ILE A 75 7.35 -5.19 -5.41
CA ILE A 75 8.50 -6.03 -5.77
C ILE A 75 8.66 -6.05 -7.29
N ALA A 76 9.56 -6.87 -7.78
CA ALA A 76 9.76 -7.00 -9.23
C ALA A 76 10.02 -8.45 -9.63
#